data_0875ade220c9bb8a471608191d463fc6
#
_entry.id   0875ade220c9bb8a471608191d463fc6
#
_cell.length_a   1.000
_cell.length_b   1.000
_cell.length_c   1.000
_cell.angle_alpha   90.00
_cell.angle_beta   90.00
_cell.angle_gamma   90.00
#
_symmetry.space_group_name_H-M   'P 1'
#
loop_
_entity.id
_entity.type
_entity.pdbx_description
1 polymer ?
#
loop_
_entity_poly.entity_id
_entity_poly.type
_entity_poly.pdbx_seq_one_letter_code
_entity_poly.pdbx_strand_id
1 'polypeptide(L)' 'MHTHNHLPHSHHLPNGDTWEIYSSDGWRWRRTAANGKIVGSSTQGYSNRQDCIDNARRNGMTCNPA' A
#
# COMPACT_ATOMS: atom_id res chain seq x y z
N MET A 1 3.08 20.20 15.35
CA MET A 1 2.57 19.60 15.21
C MET A 1 2.53 18.79 14.42
N HIS A 2 2.39 18.13 14.30
CA HIS A 2 2.27 17.46 13.37
C HIS A 2 1.16 16.87 13.24
N THR A 3 0.89 16.70 12.29
CA THR A 3 -0.25 16.17 12.02
C THR A 3 -0.21 14.78 12.05
N HIS A 4 -1.18 14.17 12.45
CA HIS A 4 -1.24 12.83 12.35
C HIS A 4 -2.16 12.47 11.35
N ASN A 5 -1.79 11.78 10.39
CA ASN A 5 -2.67 11.47 9.43
C ASN A 5 -3.38 10.21 9.72
N HIS A 6 -4.61 10.14 9.34
CA HIS A 6 -5.47 9.03 9.50
C HIS A 6 -5.57 8.18 8.29
N LEU A 7 -4.68 8.39 7.36
CA LEU A 7 -4.69 7.69 6.11
C LEU A 7 -4.20 6.28 6.28
N PRO A 8 -4.40 5.40 5.31
CA PRO A 8 -3.83 4.07 5.33
C PRO A 8 -2.33 4.11 5.51
N HIS A 9 -1.77 3.01 5.97
CA HIS A 9 -0.34 2.92 6.13
C HIS A 9 0.36 3.11 4.80
N SER A 10 1.35 3.96 4.77
CA SER A 10 2.10 4.28 3.58
C SER A 10 3.57 4.08 3.82
N HIS A 11 4.24 3.56 2.82
CA HIS A 11 5.68 3.33 2.89
C HIS A 11 6.32 3.93 1.65
N HIS A 12 7.31 4.78 1.87
CA HIS A 12 8.06 5.37 0.78
C HIS A 12 9.29 4.54 0.53
N LEU A 13 9.46 4.12 -0.70
CA LEU A 13 10.64 3.40 -1.10
C LEU A 13 11.73 4.39 -1.50
N PRO A 14 13.00 3.98 -1.51
CA PRO A 14 14.08 4.89 -1.90
C PRO A 14 13.94 5.46 -3.28
N ASN A 15 13.25 4.75 -4.19
CA ASN A 15 13.03 5.26 -5.54
C ASN A 15 11.82 6.19 -5.62
N GLY A 16 11.18 6.49 -4.50
CA GLY A 16 10.08 7.43 -4.48
C GLY A 16 8.68 6.84 -4.59
N ASP A 17 8.58 5.53 -4.79
CA ASP A 17 7.26 4.89 -4.85
C ASP A 17 6.68 4.77 -3.44
N THR A 18 5.37 4.85 -3.35
CA THR A 18 4.64 4.71 -2.10
C THR A 18 3.70 3.53 -2.18
N TRP A 19 3.74 2.67 -1.17
CA TRP A 19 2.85 1.53 -1.06
C TRP A 19 1.88 1.78 0.09
N GLU A 20 0.59 1.55 -0.17
CA GLU A 20 -0.45 1.74 0.83
C GLU A 20 -1.26 0.48 0.99
N ILE A 21 -1.52 0.10 2.23
CA ILE A 21 -2.41 -1.01 2.57
C ILE A 21 -3.62 -0.38 3.25
N TYR A 22 -4.80 -0.59 2.71
CA TYR A 22 -5.98 0.06 3.24
C TYR A 22 -7.18 -0.88 3.20
N SER A 23 -8.21 -0.54 3.95
CA SER A 23 -9.42 -1.34 4.01
C SER A 23 -10.55 -0.61 3.30
N SER A 24 -11.09 -1.24 2.26
CA SER A 24 -12.22 -0.71 1.51
C SER A 24 -12.86 -1.89 0.81
N ASP A 25 -13.94 -2.44 1.36
CA ASP A 25 -14.53 -3.68 0.88
C ASP A 25 -13.48 -4.79 0.83
N GLY A 26 -12.80 -4.98 1.96
CA GLY A 26 -11.69 -5.91 2.06
C GLY A 26 -10.39 -5.15 2.12
N TRP A 27 -9.30 -5.87 2.34
CA TRP A 27 -7.98 -5.28 2.40
C TRP A 27 -7.43 -5.15 0.99
N ARG A 28 -6.88 -3.95 0.70
CA ARG A 28 -6.37 -3.66 -0.63
C ARG A 28 -5.02 -2.97 -0.52
N TRP A 29 -4.24 -3.03 -1.59
CA TRP A 29 -2.99 -2.31 -1.64
C TRP A 29 -2.95 -1.45 -2.92
N ARG A 30 -2.16 -0.40 -2.84
CA ARG A 30 -1.98 0.52 -3.96
C ARG A 30 -0.54 0.99 -3.99
N ARG A 31 0.05 1.03 -5.16
CA ARG A 31 1.38 1.54 -5.37
C ARG A 31 1.29 2.80 -6.21
N THR A 32 1.87 3.88 -5.69
CA THR A 32 1.86 5.19 -6.35
C THR A 32 3.29 5.57 -6.67
N ALA A 33 3.53 5.97 -7.90
CA ALA A 33 4.85 6.42 -8.30
C ALA A 33 5.15 7.80 -7.75
N ALA A 34 6.41 8.22 -7.83
CA ALA A 34 6.83 9.50 -7.29
C ALA A 34 6.07 10.69 -7.89
N ASN A 35 5.62 10.54 -9.13
CA ASN A 35 4.87 11.62 -9.78
C ASN A 35 3.38 11.62 -9.41
N GLY A 36 2.96 10.78 -8.48
CA GLY A 36 1.59 10.74 -8.02
C GLY A 36 0.67 9.82 -8.79
N LYS A 37 1.17 9.15 -9.82
CA LYS A 37 0.32 8.25 -10.59
C LYS A 37 0.28 6.87 -9.95
N ILE A 38 -0.91 6.28 -9.91
CA ILE A 38 -1.07 4.92 -9.42
C ILE A 38 -0.56 3.98 -10.50
N VAL A 39 0.45 3.20 -10.17
CA VAL A 39 1.08 2.29 -11.12
C VAL A 39 0.81 0.84 -10.80
N GLY A 40 0.09 0.56 -9.73
CA GLY A 40 -0.29 -0.80 -9.40
C GLY A 40 -1.30 -0.80 -8.26
N SER A 41 -2.17 -1.78 -8.25
CA SER A 41 -3.12 -1.94 -7.16
C SER A 41 -3.65 -3.36 -7.16
N SER A 42 -4.19 -3.79 -6.01
CA SER A 42 -4.82 -5.09 -5.95
C SER A 42 -6.11 -5.08 -6.77
N THR A 43 -6.40 -6.19 -7.41
CA THR A 43 -7.59 -6.29 -8.23
C THR A 43 -8.78 -6.75 -7.42
N GLN A 44 -8.57 -7.17 -6.19
CA GLN A 44 -9.65 -7.65 -5.35
C GLN A 44 -9.40 -7.23 -3.92
N GLY A 45 -10.43 -7.27 -3.10
CA GLY A 45 -10.29 -7.07 -1.67
C GLY A 45 -10.02 -8.41 -1.00
N TYR A 46 -9.05 -8.42 -0.09
CA TYR A 46 -8.73 -9.62 0.68
C TYR A 46 -9.41 -9.53 2.03
N SER A 47 -9.94 -10.64 2.50
CA SER A 47 -10.57 -10.64 3.81
C SER A 47 -9.55 -10.62 4.95
N ASN A 48 -8.31 -10.95 4.64
CA ASN A 48 -7.24 -11.02 5.61
C ASN A 48 -6.15 -10.04 5.24
N ARG A 49 -5.74 -9.19 6.19
CA ARG A 49 -4.72 -8.18 5.94
C ARG A 49 -3.40 -8.81 5.51
N GLN A 50 -3.02 -9.93 6.13
CA GLN A 50 -1.77 -10.58 5.78
C GLN A 50 -1.76 -11.10 4.36
N ASP A 51 -2.89 -11.60 3.87
CA ASP A 51 -2.98 -12.06 2.49
C ASP A 51 -2.78 -10.91 1.52
N CYS A 52 -3.31 -9.74 1.86
CA CYS A 52 -3.12 -8.54 1.06
C CYS A 52 -1.65 -8.14 1.03
N ILE A 53 -0.99 -8.16 2.17
CA ILE A 53 0.43 -7.84 2.27
C ILE A 53 1.26 -8.82 1.45
N ASP A 54 0.95 -10.11 1.53
CA ASP A 54 1.68 -11.11 0.77
C ASP A 54 1.53 -10.88 -0.73
N ASN A 55 0.34 -10.50 -1.15
CA ASN A 55 0.11 -10.22 -2.56
C ASN A 55 0.89 -8.97 -2.98
N ALA A 56 0.91 -7.93 -2.16
CA ALA A 56 1.67 -6.72 -2.45
C ALA A 56 3.16 -7.05 -2.58
N ARG A 57 3.67 -7.93 -1.73
CA ARG A 57 5.07 -8.33 -1.79
C ARG A 57 5.40 -9.08 -3.07
N ARG A 58 4.48 -9.90 -3.55
CA ARG A 58 4.66 -10.60 -4.83
C ARG A 58 4.70 -9.61 -5.99
N ASN A 59 4.11 -8.43 -5.79
CA ASN A 59 4.08 -7.39 -6.81
C ASN A 59 5.19 -6.37 -6.63
N GLY A 60 6.12 -6.61 -5.71
CA GLY A 60 7.31 -5.79 -5.59
C GLY A 60 7.45 -4.98 -4.32
N MET A 61 6.50 -5.07 -3.40
CA MET A 61 6.64 -4.34 -2.15
C MET A 61 7.76 -4.94 -1.31
N THR A 62 8.74 -4.14 -0.96
CA THR A 62 9.88 -4.60 -0.18
C THR A 62 9.88 -4.06 1.24
N CYS A 63 9.01 -3.09 1.53
CA CYS A 63 8.92 -2.53 2.87
C CYS A 63 7.88 -3.30 3.68
N ASN A 64 7.95 -3.14 4.99
CA ASN A 64 6.95 -3.74 5.87
C ASN A 64 5.93 -2.68 6.22
N PRO A 65 4.64 -2.92 5.99
CA PRO A 65 3.62 -1.98 6.41
C PRO A 65 3.59 -1.92 7.93
N ALA A 66 3.39 -0.76 8.43
CA ALA A 66 3.39 -0.55 9.87
C ALA A 66 2.18 -1.16 10.55
#